data_8b281ce8fe175386129b241b9e5f55d1
#
_entry.id   8b281ce8fe175386129b241b9e5f55d1
#
_cell.length_a   1.000
_cell.length_b   1.000
_cell.length_c   1.000
_cell.angle_alpha   90.00
_cell.angle_beta   90.00
_cell.angle_gamma   90.00
#
_symmetry.space_group_name_H-M   'P 1'
#
loop_
_entity.id
_entity.type
_entity.pdbx_description
1 polymer ?
#
loop_
_entity_poly.entity_id
_entity_poly.type
_entity_poly.pdbx_seq_one_letter_code
_entity_poly.pdbx_strand_id
1 'polypeptide(L)'
;MNNLMGFAIGHLTVIEISGADRNKILNNLCTQDLRAIQPGQVKETFILDVKGRTLSHGVVACLDSRTFFISSPGQAQRLVPHIDRYIIREDAVVRDASEEFYAFLQPPESRWSVANRREYLGDKECSERDSDQTLCVSAAWLGQGTVLILSKAQSQDVWDCQSSDCMDRQGWELQRIESFWPWYGVDIDEKNLPQELGINTRTISLNKGCYLGQETVARLDALGQVQKQLASVNLHLAQDGGLTSPYELVLEGKSIGFVTSAARISSTEVSGSLWAGLAMIRRGYFQPASQFLLDGGVLLKVG
;
A
#
# COMPACT_ATOMS: atom_id res chain seq x y z
N MET A 1 -15.98 24.08 -1.55
CA MET A 1 -15.08 23.07 -0.96
C MET A 1 -15.98 21.92 -0.52
N ASN A 2 -15.96 20.80 -1.25
CA ASN A 2 -16.79 19.65 -0.94
C ASN A 2 -16.26 19.03 0.35
N ASN A 3 -17.11 18.91 1.35
CA ASN A 3 -16.82 18.25 2.61
C ASN A 3 -16.77 16.72 2.39
N LEU A 4 -15.66 16.21 1.93
CA LEU A 4 -15.44 14.78 1.73
C LEU A 4 -15.51 14.05 3.07
N MET A 5 -16.39 13.05 3.18
CA MET A 5 -16.52 12.22 4.39
C MET A 5 -15.48 11.08 4.45
N GLY A 6 -14.89 10.67 3.34
CA GLY A 6 -13.90 9.61 3.24
C GLY A 6 -14.09 8.71 2.02
N PHE A 7 -13.27 7.67 1.90
CA PHE A 7 -13.34 6.70 0.81
C PHE A 7 -13.71 5.32 1.35
N ALA A 8 -14.72 4.69 0.76
CA ALA A 8 -14.97 3.28 0.96
C ALA A 8 -14.00 2.46 0.08
N ILE A 9 -13.11 1.69 0.71
CA ILE A 9 -12.12 0.86 0.01
C ILE A 9 -12.69 -0.53 -0.26
N GLY A 10 -13.51 -1.06 0.65
CA GLY A 10 -13.99 -2.44 0.63
C GLY A 10 -13.16 -3.36 1.53
N HIS A 11 -13.10 -4.66 1.19
CA HIS A 11 -12.33 -5.62 1.95
C HIS A 11 -10.85 -5.60 1.54
N LEU A 12 -9.98 -5.22 2.45
CA LEU A 12 -8.53 -5.41 2.34
C LEU A 12 -8.16 -6.81 2.86
N THR A 13 -6.96 -7.28 2.53
CA THR A 13 -6.39 -8.41 3.25
C THR A 13 -6.04 -7.98 4.66
N VAL A 14 -6.64 -8.63 5.65
CA VAL A 14 -6.38 -8.43 7.07
C VAL A 14 -5.99 -9.78 7.68
N ILE A 15 -4.73 -9.93 8.03
CA ILE A 15 -4.21 -11.14 8.70
C ILE A 15 -4.01 -10.81 10.16
N GLU A 16 -4.68 -11.53 11.03
CA GLU A 16 -4.51 -11.44 12.47
C GLU A 16 -3.51 -12.50 12.96
N ILE A 17 -2.56 -12.06 13.77
CA ILE A 17 -1.61 -12.92 14.46
C ILE A 17 -1.72 -12.64 15.96
N SER A 18 -1.98 -13.69 16.75
CA SER A 18 -2.08 -13.66 18.21
C SER A 18 -1.00 -14.53 18.85
N GLY A 19 -0.87 -14.49 20.17
CA GLY A 19 0.13 -15.23 20.96
C GLY A 19 1.36 -14.38 21.31
N ALA A 20 2.18 -14.89 22.23
CA ALA A 20 3.34 -14.16 22.77
C ALA A 20 4.44 -13.94 21.71
N ASP A 21 4.61 -14.87 20.77
CA ASP A 21 5.64 -14.82 19.72
C ASP A 21 5.15 -14.15 18.41
N ARG A 22 3.93 -13.56 18.35
CA ARG A 22 3.33 -12.98 17.13
C ARG A 22 4.25 -12.02 16.38
N ASN A 23 4.89 -11.09 17.09
CA ASN A 23 5.78 -10.09 16.48
C ASN A 23 7.11 -10.71 16.04
N LYS A 24 7.60 -11.73 16.75
CA LYS A 24 8.81 -12.49 16.39
C LYS A 24 8.60 -13.25 15.08
N ILE A 25 7.46 -13.91 14.89
CA ILE A 25 7.12 -14.61 13.65
C ILE A 25 7.10 -13.63 12.48
N LEU A 26 6.35 -12.54 12.59
CA LEU A 26 6.31 -11.52 11.53
C LEU A 26 7.69 -10.91 11.27
N ASN A 27 8.46 -10.64 12.31
CA ASN A 27 9.81 -10.10 12.16
C ASN A 27 10.72 -11.04 11.34
N ASN A 28 10.58 -12.34 11.48
CA ASN A 28 11.38 -13.31 10.73
C ASN A 28 10.98 -13.45 9.26
N LEU A 29 9.81 -12.97 8.87
CA LEU A 29 9.23 -13.11 7.53
C LEU A 29 9.15 -11.79 6.75
N CYS A 30 9.35 -10.66 7.41
CA CYS A 30 9.21 -9.34 6.80
C CYS A 30 10.53 -8.58 6.74
N THR A 31 10.55 -7.51 5.95
CA THR A 31 11.76 -6.69 5.73
C THR A 31 11.98 -5.62 6.81
N GLN A 32 10.93 -5.19 7.53
CA GLN A 32 11.03 -4.16 8.57
C GLN A 32 11.39 -4.76 9.93
N ASP A 33 12.02 -3.98 10.80
CA ASP A 33 12.37 -4.41 12.15
C ASP A 33 11.17 -4.28 13.11
N LEU A 34 10.65 -5.42 13.53
CA LEU A 34 9.53 -5.53 14.47
C LEU A 34 9.95 -5.98 15.87
N ARG A 35 11.26 -6.16 16.14
CA ARG A 35 11.74 -6.68 17.44
C ARG A 35 11.32 -5.82 18.64
N ALA A 36 11.28 -4.52 18.43
CA ALA A 36 10.94 -3.54 19.48
C ALA A 36 9.60 -2.84 19.21
N ILE A 37 8.76 -3.38 18.30
CA ILE A 37 7.45 -2.77 18.05
C ILE A 37 6.58 -2.84 19.30
N GLN A 38 6.00 -1.72 19.66
CA GLN A 38 5.15 -1.59 20.84
C GLN A 38 3.67 -1.54 20.45
N PRO A 39 2.76 -1.93 21.35
CA PRO A 39 1.34 -1.70 21.14
C PRO A 39 1.04 -0.23 20.83
N GLY A 40 0.22 -0.03 19.79
CA GLY A 40 -0.12 1.30 19.27
C GLY A 40 0.79 1.78 18.15
N GLN A 41 1.80 1.02 17.75
CA GLN A 41 2.72 1.38 16.65
C GLN A 41 2.35 0.69 15.33
N VAL A 42 2.71 1.35 14.22
CA VAL A 42 2.51 0.88 12.85
C VAL A 42 3.85 0.85 12.10
N LYS A 43 4.09 -0.19 11.32
CA LYS A 43 5.26 -0.33 10.47
C LYS A 43 4.86 -0.80 9.07
N GLU A 44 5.33 -0.11 8.05
CA GLU A 44 5.19 -0.54 6.65
C GLU A 44 6.31 -1.53 6.30
N THR A 45 5.96 -2.61 5.59
CA THR A 45 6.91 -3.71 5.34
C THR A 45 6.53 -4.55 4.13
N PHE A 46 7.47 -5.39 3.69
CA PHE A 46 7.23 -6.49 2.75
C PHE A 46 7.27 -7.83 3.48
N ILE A 47 6.41 -8.77 3.09
CA ILE A 47 6.55 -10.19 3.37
C ILE A 47 7.20 -10.83 2.14
N LEU A 48 8.24 -11.66 2.38
CA LEU A 48 9.05 -12.25 1.32
C LEU A 48 8.95 -13.78 1.30
N ASP A 49 9.30 -14.35 0.14
CA ASP A 49 9.63 -15.76 0.01
C ASP A 49 11.11 -16.04 0.34
N VAL A 50 11.50 -17.31 0.31
CA VAL A 50 12.90 -17.77 0.55
C VAL A 50 13.91 -17.20 -0.44
N LYS A 51 13.47 -16.76 -1.62
CA LYS A 51 14.33 -16.19 -2.67
C LYS A 51 14.42 -14.66 -2.57
N GLY A 52 13.77 -14.05 -1.57
CA GLY A 52 13.70 -12.60 -1.39
C GLY A 52 12.72 -11.90 -2.33
N ARG A 53 11.79 -12.65 -2.94
CA ARG A 53 10.75 -12.08 -3.77
C ARG A 53 9.58 -11.60 -2.94
N THR A 54 8.93 -10.56 -3.41
CA THR A 54 7.79 -9.94 -2.73
C THR A 54 6.56 -10.85 -2.79
N LEU A 55 6.09 -11.31 -1.64
CA LEU A 55 4.80 -11.97 -1.50
C LEU A 55 3.68 -10.98 -1.20
N SER A 56 3.97 -9.94 -0.43
CA SER A 56 3.02 -8.86 -0.17
C SER A 56 3.74 -7.60 0.27
N HIS A 57 3.08 -6.47 0.06
CA HIS A 57 3.41 -5.17 0.62
C HIS A 57 2.23 -4.72 1.49
N GLY A 58 2.51 -4.23 2.68
CA GLY A 58 1.45 -3.80 3.60
C GLY A 58 2.01 -3.19 4.88
N VAL A 59 1.14 -3.07 5.86
CA VAL A 59 1.46 -2.48 7.15
C VAL A 59 1.18 -3.45 8.28
N VAL A 60 2.03 -3.41 9.29
CA VAL A 60 1.86 -4.12 10.55
C VAL A 60 1.32 -3.13 11.59
N ALA A 61 0.15 -3.42 12.15
CA ALA A 61 -0.45 -2.66 13.24
C ALA A 61 -0.38 -3.51 14.52
N CYS A 62 0.38 -3.07 15.51
CA CYS A 62 0.59 -3.81 16.76
C CYS A 62 -0.38 -3.34 17.84
N LEU A 63 -1.18 -4.25 18.38
CA LEU A 63 -2.03 -4.04 19.54
C LEU A 63 -1.51 -4.82 20.77
N ASP A 64 -2.13 -4.64 21.91
CA ASP A 64 -1.69 -5.27 23.17
C ASP A 64 -1.65 -6.80 23.10
N SER A 65 -2.69 -7.45 22.56
CA SER A 65 -2.83 -8.91 22.52
C SER A 65 -2.67 -9.54 21.14
N ARG A 66 -2.71 -8.75 20.08
CA ARG A 66 -2.67 -9.19 18.68
C ARG A 66 -1.99 -8.19 17.78
N THR A 67 -1.56 -8.66 16.62
CA THR A 67 -0.91 -7.85 15.59
C THR A 67 -1.62 -8.14 14.26
N PHE A 68 -1.92 -7.09 13.52
CA PHE A 68 -2.53 -7.21 12.19
C PHE A 68 -1.51 -6.90 11.10
N PHE A 69 -1.52 -7.70 10.04
CA PHE A 69 -0.90 -7.34 8.78
C PHE A 69 -2.00 -6.99 7.78
N ILE A 70 -1.98 -5.76 7.28
CA ILE A 70 -3.00 -5.20 6.39
C ILE A 70 -2.36 -4.91 5.05
N SER A 71 -2.94 -5.43 3.98
CA SER A 71 -2.40 -5.30 2.61
C SER A 71 -3.50 -5.22 1.56
N SER A 72 -3.10 -5.16 0.27
CA SER A 72 -4.04 -5.17 -0.86
C SER A 72 -4.99 -6.36 -0.82
N PRO A 73 -6.18 -6.27 -1.43
CA PRO A 73 -7.19 -7.32 -1.39
C PRO A 73 -6.70 -8.68 -1.91
N GLY A 74 -7.30 -9.78 -1.39
CA GLY A 74 -7.16 -11.13 -1.96
C GLY A 74 -5.85 -11.86 -1.67
N GLN A 75 -5.04 -11.38 -0.68
CA GLN A 75 -3.73 -11.99 -0.39
C GLN A 75 -3.77 -13.07 0.69
N ALA A 76 -4.83 -13.16 1.49
CA ALA A 76 -4.90 -14.00 2.68
C ALA A 76 -4.69 -15.49 2.38
N GLN A 77 -5.30 -16.01 1.30
CA GLN A 77 -5.18 -17.43 0.91
C GLN A 77 -3.73 -17.88 0.69
N ARG A 78 -2.85 -16.96 0.31
CA ARG A 78 -1.42 -17.23 0.12
C ARG A 78 -0.61 -16.94 1.37
N LEU A 79 -0.90 -15.83 2.06
CA LEU A 79 -0.08 -15.35 3.17
C LEU A 79 -0.32 -16.14 4.44
N VAL A 80 -1.56 -16.55 4.75
CA VAL A 80 -1.85 -17.36 5.96
C VAL A 80 -1.06 -18.67 5.96
N PRO A 81 -1.13 -19.53 4.92
CA PRO A 81 -0.32 -20.75 4.89
C PRO A 81 1.19 -20.48 4.83
N HIS A 82 1.61 -19.34 4.25
CA HIS A 82 3.01 -18.94 4.24
C HIS A 82 3.52 -18.63 5.63
N ILE A 83 2.78 -17.86 6.43
CA ILE A 83 3.14 -17.49 7.81
C ILE A 83 3.06 -18.72 8.72
N ASP A 84 1.97 -19.48 8.63
CA ASP A 84 1.69 -20.66 9.47
C ASP A 84 2.79 -21.72 9.36
N ARG A 85 3.37 -21.89 8.18
CA ARG A 85 4.49 -22.84 7.94
C ARG A 85 5.70 -22.59 8.85
N TYR A 86 5.92 -21.37 9.30
CA TYR A 86 7.05 -20.98 10.15
C TYR A 86 6.70 -20.95 11.64
N ILE A 87 5.47 -21.25 12.01
CA ILE A 87 5.03 -21.43 13.40
C ILE A 87 5.20 -22.91 13.76
N ILE A 88 6.31 -23.26 14.42
CA ILE A 88 6.65 -24.66 14.73
C ILE A 88 6.55 -24.93 16.24
N ARG A 89 7.13 -24.04 17.04
CA ARG A 89 7.16 -24.12 18.52
C ARG A 89 6.78 -22.80 19.17
N GLU A 90 6.58 -21.80 18.36
CA GLU A 90 6.24 -20.45 18.78
C GLU A 90 4.79 -20.41 19.28
N ASP A 91 4.56 -19.67 20.36
CA ASP A 91 3.22 -19.30 20.80
C ASP A 91 2.67 -18.22 19.86
N ALA A 92 2.16 -18.66 18.72
CA ALA A 92 1.53 -17.80 17.73
C ALA A 92 0.43 -18.55 16.98
N VAL A 93 -0.65 -17.85 16.65
CA VAL A 93 -1.73 -18.32 15.78
C VAL A 93 -2.00 -17.27 14.73
N VAL A 94 -2.05 -17.69 13.46
CA VAL A 94 -2.36 -16.84 12.31
C VAL A 94 -3.73 -17.18 11.75
N ARG A 95 -4.52 -16.18 11.39
CA ARG A 95 -5.82 -16.37 10.73
C ARG A 95 -6.12 -15.27 9.72
N ASP A 96 -6.98 -15.61 8.78
CA ASP A 96 -7.61 -14.65 7.88
C ASP A 96 -8.77 -13.95 8.61
N ALA A 97 -8.71 -12.63 8.69
CA ALA A 97 -9.75 -11.78 9.23
C ALA A 97 -10.32 -10.82 8.17
N SER A 98 -9.99 -11.02 6.89
CA SER A 98 -10.30 -10.07 5.82
C SER A 98 -11.80 -9.79 5.67
N GLU A 99 -12.62 -10.84 5.72
CA GLU A 99 -14.08 -10.72 5.58
C GLU A 99 -14.77 -10.13 6.83
N GLU A 100 -14.05 -10.05 7.97
CA GLU A 100 -14.58 -9.46 9.19
C GLU A 100 -14.54 -7.93 9.16
N PHE A 101 -13.72 -7.34 8.28
CA PHE A 101 -13.47 -5.91 8.24
C PHE A 101 -13.84 -5.31 6.90
N TYR A 102 -14.54 -4.17 6.97
CA TYR A 102 -14.73 -3.28 5.84
C TYR A 102 -13.86 -2.03 6.02
N ALA A 103 -13.07 -1.67 5.02
CA ALA A 103 -12.07 -0.63 5.10
C ALA A 103 -12.57 0.71 4.55
N PHE A 104 -12.30 1.76 5.30
CA PHE A 104 -12.56 3.16 4.94
C PHE A 104 -11.29 3.98 5.11
N LEU A 105 -11.06 4.93 4.22
CA LEU A 105 -9.99 5.90 4.36
C LEU A 105 -10.57 7.26 4.72
N GLN A 106 -10.02 7.89 5.76
CA GLN A 106 -10.34 9.23 6.19
C GLN A 106 -9.16 10.17 5.91
N PRO A 107 -9.22 11.01 4.87
CA PRO A 107 -8.21 12.03 4.63
C PRO A 107 -8.27 13.13 5.70
N PRO A 108 -7.18 13.89 5.90
CA PRO A 108 -7.09 14.90 6.96
C PRO A 108 -8.11 16.05 6.83
N GLU A 109 -8.57 16.31 5.61
CA GLU A 109 -9.54 17.37 5.29
C GLU A 109 -11.00 16.91 5.39
N SER A 110 -11.22 15.64 5.75
CA SER A 110 -12.56 15.10 5.94
C SER A 110 -13.26 15.75 7.14
N ARG A 111 -14.60 15.70 7.17
CA ARG A 111 -15.39 16.10 8.37
C ARG A 111 -15.02 15.32 9.63
N TRP A 112 -14.28 14.25 9.48
CA TRP A 112 -13.67 13.51 10.56
C TRP A 112 -12.55 14.36 11.17
N SER A 113 -12.95 15.21 12.09
CA SER A 113 -12.10 16.26 12.65
C SER A 113 -10.89 15.72 13.38
N VAL A 114 -9.91 16.58 13.63
CA VAL A 114 -8.78 16.32 14.55
C VAL A 114 -9.28 15.79 15.90
N ALA A 115 -10.49 16.17 16.34
CA ALA A 115 -11.12 15.66 17.55
C ALA A 115 -11.42 14.16 17.45
N ASN A 116 -12.01 13.69 16.35
CA ASN A 116 -12.29 12.26 16.15
C ASN A 116 -11.01 11.43 16.10
N ARG A 117 -9.98 11.92 15.36
CA ARG A 117 -8.67 11.25 15.36
C ARG A 117 -8.10 11.11 16.77
N ARG A 118 -8.18 12.15 17.57
CA ARG A 118 -7.71 12.15 18.96
C ARG A 118 -8.51 11.20 19.84
N GLU A 119 -9.82 11.11 19.62
CA GLU A 119 -10.70 10.16 20.29
C GLU A 119 -10.36 8.70 19.98
N TYR A 120 -10.06 8.39 18.70
CA TYR A 120 -9.81 7.02 18.24
C TYR A 120 -8.36 6.57 18.41
N LEU A 121 -7.40 7.42 18.12
CA LEU A 121 -5.97 7.06 18.15
C LEU A 121 -5.24 7.61 19.39
N GLY A 122 -5.65 8.77 19.94
CA GLY A 122 -4.87 9.46 20.97
C GLY A 122 -3.49 9.82 20.44
N ASP A 123 -2.44 9.42 21.16
CA ASP A 123 -1.05 9.58 20.76
C ASP A 123 -0.49 8.32 20.03
N LYS A 124 -1.34 7.31 19.78
CA LYS A 124 -0.96 6.06 19.12
C LYS A 124 -1.09 6.16 17.61
N GLU A 125 -0.37 5.28 16.90
CA GLU A 125 -0.52 5.10 15.44
C GLU A 125 -1.61 4.08 15.09
N CYS A 126 -1.95 3.16 16.00
CA CYS A 126 -3.11 2.28 15.85
C CYS A 126 -3.80 2.02 17.19
N SER A 127 -5.10 1.80 17.13
CA SER A 127 -5.94 1.46 18.28
C SER A 127 -7.15 0.65 17.84
N GLU A 128 -7.71 -0.11 18.76
CA GLU A 128 -8.99 -0.81 18.59
C GLU A 128 -9.99 -0.30 19.59
N ARG A 129 -11.24 -0.09 19.16
CA ARG A 129 -12.38 0.23 20.02
C ARG A 129 -13.21 -1.02 20.27
N ASP A 130 -13.36 -1.38 21.54
CA ASP A 130 -14.16 -2.55 21.94
C ASP A 130 -15.65 -2.35 21.67
N SER A 131 -16.16 -1.10 21.75
CA SER A 131 -17.59 -0.80 21.65
C SER A 131 -18.19 -1.15 20.29
N ASP A 132 -17.43 -0.96 19.21
CA ASP A 132 -17.84 -1.18 17.81
C ASP A 132 -16.87 -2.09 17.02
N GLN A 133 -15.88 -2.65 17.72
CA GLN A 133 -14.85 -3.50 17.15
C GLN A 133 -14.15 -2.88 15.93
N THR A 134 -13.90 -1.57 16.01
CA THR A 134 -13.25 -0.81 14.96
C THR A 134 -11.75 -0.70 15.22
N LEU A 135 -10.94 -1.12 14.24
CA LEU A 135 -9.51 -0.92 14.23
C LEU A 135 -9.19 0.35 13.45
N CYS A 136 -8.57 1.32 14.11
CA CYS A 136 -8.08 2.56 13.49
C CYS A 136 -6.57 2.50 13.34
N VAL A 137 -6.07 2.86 12.17
CA VAL A 137 -4.64 2.82 11.83
C VAL A 137 -4.24 4.16 11.19
N SER A 138 -3.23 4.82 11.74
CA SER A 138 -2.64 6.00 11.12
C SER A 138 -2.03 5.60 9.79
N ALA A 139 -2.56 6.12 8.69
CA ALA A 139 -2.17 5.80 7.32
C ALA A 139 -1.28 6.90 6.72
N ALA A 140 -0.21 7.27 7.44
CA ALA A 140 0.69 8.34 7.02
C ALA A 140 1.35 8.08 5.66
N TRP A 141 1.45 6.82 5.23
CA TRP A 141 1.89 6.43 3.88
C TRP A 141 0.90 6.81 2.76
N LEU A 142 -0.37 7.09 3.11
CA LEU A 142 -1.41 7.58 2.19
C LEU A 142 -1.64 9.10 2.31
N GLY A 143 -0.78 9.78 3.06
CA GLY A 143 -0.84 11.20 3.33
C GLY A 143 -0.83 11.52 4.82
N GLN A 144 -0.11 12.58 5.20
CA GLN A 144 -0.01 12.98 6.59
C GLN A 144 -1.39 13.31 7.17
N GLY A 145 -1.73 12.70 8.30
CA GLY A 145 -3.02 12.90 8.94
C GLY A 145 -4.15 11.98 8.46
N THR A 146 -3.90 11.15 7.46
CA THR A 146 -4.86 10.13 6.98
C THR A 146 -5.01 9.00 7.99
N VAL A 147 -6.24 8.48 8.13
CA VAL A 147 -6.55 7.33 8.99
C VAL A 147 -7.25 6.25 8.16
N LEU A 148 -6.75 5.03 8.25
CA LEU A 148 -7.43 3.84 7.75
C LEU A 148 -8.29 3.28 8.88
N ILE A 149 -9.56 3.08 8.60
CA ILE A 149 -10.55 2.54 9.54
C ILE A 149 -11.02 1.20 9.01
N LEU A 150 -10.92 0.18 9.85
CA LEU A 150 -11.37 -1.16 9.58
C LEU A 150 -12.50 -1.49 10.56
N SER A 151 -13.75 -1.53 10.08
CA SER A 151 -14.93 -1.78 10.91
C SER A 151 -15.45 -3.19 10.70
N LYS A 152 -15.69 -3.93 11.80
CA LYS A 152 -16.33 -5.25 11.78
C LYS A 152 -17.84 -5.19 11.52
N ALA A 153 -18.45 -4.06 11.76
CA ALA A 153 -19.87 -3.96 11.60
C ALA A 153 -20.25 -3.87 10.11
N GLN A 154 -21.24 -4.66 9.71
CA GLN A 154 -22.14 -4.30 8.61
C GLN A 154 -22.96 -3.03 8.96
N SER A 155 -22.45 -2.20 9.85
CA SER A 155 -23.09 -0.97 10.28
C SER A 155 -22.95 0.07 9.17
N GLN A 156 -23.82 -0.07 8.15
CA GLN A 156 -24.25 1.05 7.31
C GLN A 156 -24.57 2.30 8.14
N ASP A 157 -24.88 2.12 9.43
CA ASP A 157 -25.25 3.17 10.37
C ASP A 157 -24.07 4.00 10.90
N VAL A 158 -22.83 3.47 10.85
CA VAL A 158 -21.64 4.21 11.33
C VAL A 158 -21.07 5.11 10.22
N TRP A 159 -21.28 4.73 8.97
CA TRP A 159 -20.73 5.42 7.81
C TRP A 159 -21.81 5.51 6.74
N ASP A 160 -22.63 6.55 6.79
CA ASP A 160 -23.65 6.85 5.76
C ASP A 160 -22.95 7.20 4.44
N CYS A 161 -22.33 6.22 3.82
CA CYS A 161 -21.70 6.31 2.50
C CYS A 161 -22.73 6.38 1.36
N GLN A 162 -24.02 6.47 1.66
CA GLN A 162 -25.06 6.73 0.65
C GLN A 162 -25.18 8.24 0.31
N SER A 163 -24.50 9.09 1.08
CA SER A 163 -24.42 10.50 0.73
C SER A 163 -23.46 10.72 -0.45
N SER A 164 -23.78 11.70 -1.30
CA SER A 164 -22.94 12.20 -2.41
C SER A 164 -21.52 12.67 -2.00
N ASP A 165 -21.20 12.55 -0.72
CA ASP A 165 -19.95 12.99 -0.10
C ASP A 165 -18.90 11.86 0.02
N CYS A 166 -19.24 10.62 -0.31
CA CYS A 166 -18.27 9.54 -0.45
C CYS A 166 -17.64 9.60 -1.84
N MET A 167 -16.30 9.65 -1.91
CA MET A 167 -15.61 9.57 -3.18
C MET A 167 -15.84 8.20 -3.83
N ASP A 168 -16.05 8.24 -5.13
CA ASP A 168 -16.20 7.05 -5.95
C ASP A 168 -14.88 6.24 -6.02
N ARG A 169 -14.95 5.07 -6.64
CA ARG A 169 -13.79 4.19 -6.84
C ARG A 169 -12.63 4.89 -7.57
N GLN A 170 -12.94 5.84 -8.46
CA GLN A 170 -11.94 6.58 -9.22
C GLN A 170 -11.16 7.55 -8.33
N GLY A 171 -11.81 8.21 -7.39
CA GLY A 171 -11.18 9.09 -6.41
C GLY A 171 -10.26 8.33 -5.45
N TRP A 172 -10.68 7.15 -4.99
CA TRP A 172 -9.82 6.27 -4.20
C TRP A 172 -8.58 5.83 -4.99
N GLU A 173 -8.76 5.41 -6.25
CA GLU A 173 -7.65 4.97 -7.10
C GLU A 173 -6.64 6.09 -7.32
N LEU A 174 -7.11 7.32 -7.56
CA LEU A 174 -6.24 8.49 -7.65
C LEU A 174 -5.47 8.74 -6.35
N GLN A 175 -6.13 8.72 -5.20
CA GLN A 175 -5.49 8.89 -3.90
C GLN A 175 -4.40 7.85 -3.65
N ARG A 176 -4.67 6.58 -3.96
CA ARG A 176 -3.73 5.47 -3.84
C ARG A 176 -2.48 5.67 -4.70
N ILE A 177 -2.69 6.05 -5.97
CA ILE A 177 -1.62 6.29 -6.96
C ILE A 177 -0.76 7.47 -6.53
N GLU A 178 -1.37 8.61 -6.18
CA GLU A 178 -0.65 9.82 -5.75
C GLU A 178 0.13 9.61 -4.46
N SER A 179 -0.38 8.77 -3.56
CA SER A 179 0.31 8.38 -2.32
C SER A 179 1.37 7.29 -2.52
N PHE A 180 1.56 6.82 -3.74
CA PHE A 180 2.49 5.74 -4.05
C PHE A 180 2.25 4.49 -3.21
N TRP A 181 0.99 4.01 -3.16
CA TRP A 181 0.65 2.75 -2.48
C TRP A 181 0.37 1.64 -3.49
N PRO A 182 1.38 0.84 -3.84
CA PRO A 182 1.24 -0.21 -4.85
C PRO A 182 0.38 -1.37 -4.34
N TRP A 183 -0.47 -1.89 -5.22
CA TRP A 183 -1.29 -3.06 -4.94
C TRP A 183 -0.66 -4.31 -5.53
N TYR A 184 -0.58 -5.35 -4.68
CA TYR A 184 -0.14 -6.66 -5.12
C TYR A 184 -1.16 -7.29 -6.07
N GLY A 185 -0.66 -7.85 -7.17
CA GLY A 185 -1.49 -8.39 -8.25
C GLY A 185 -1.88 -7.36 -9.30
N VAL A 186 -1.61 -6.07 -9.05
CA VAL A 186 -1.83 -4.96 -10.00
C VAL A 186 -0.50 -4.30 -10.35
N ASP A 187 0.15 -3.67 -9.38
CA ASP A 187 1.40 -2.92 -9.59
C ASP A 187 2.64 -3.77 -9.37
N ILE A 188 2.53 -4.79 -8.54
CA ILE A 188 3.60 -5.71 -8.14
C ILE A 188 3.08 -7.14 -8.03
N ASP A 189 3.97 -8.09 -8.21
CA ASP A 189 3.71 -9.52 -8.09
C ASP A 189 4.93 -10.27 -7.52
N GLU A 190 4.88 -11.60 -7.51
CA GLU A 190 5.96 -12.48 -7.06
C GLU A 190 7.25 -12.42 -7.91
N LYS A 191 7.26 -11.70 -9.01
CA LYS A 191 8.46 -11.47 -9.84
C LYS A 191 9.25 -10.26 -9.37
N ASN A 192 8.68 -9.43 -8.49
CA ASN A 192 9.30 -8.22 -8.01
C ASN A 192 10.15 -8.45 -6.76
N LEU A 193 11.25 -7.71 -6.69
CA LEU A 193 12.06 -7.57 -5.48
C LEU A 193 11.61 -6.32 -4.72
N PRO A 194 11.71 -6.28 -3.38
CA PRO A 194 11.28 -5.12 -2.58
C PRO A 194 11.89 -3.80 -3.04
N GLN A 195 13.19 -3.82 -3.41
CA GLN A 195 13.90 -2.61 -3.85
C GLN A 195 13.41 -2.05 -5.18
N GLU A 196 12.75 -2.88 -6.01
CA GLU A 196 12.14 -2.42 -7.26
C GLU A 196 10.95 -1.48 -7.03
N LEU A 197 10.46 -1.37 -5.78
CA LEU A 197 9.37 -0.44 -5.46
C LEU A 197 9.85 0.97 -5.10
N GLY A 198 11.13 1.18 -4.85
CA GLY A 198 11.66 2.52 -4.56
C GLY A 198 11.29 3.10 -3.18
N ILE A 199 10.68 2.33 -2.28
CA ILE A 199 10.22 2.76 -0.94
C ILE A 199 11.06 2.15 0.20
N ASN A 200 12.31 1.83 -0.07
CA ASN A 200 13.19 1.07 0.83
C ASN A 200 13.36 1.72 2.21
N THR A 201 13.47 3.04 2.27
CA THR A 201 13.75 3.77 3.51
C THR A 201 12.67 3.61 4.58
N ARG A 202 11.43 3.36 4.19
CA ARG A 202 10.31 3.18 5.11
C ARG A 202 9.92 1.73 5.32
N THR A 203 10.33 0.81 4.42
CA THR A 203 9.85 -0.58 4.39
C THR A 203 10.91 -1.62 4.69
N ILE A 204 12.19 -1.29 4.57
CA ILE A 204 13.31 -2.23 4.74
C ILE A 204 14.24 -1.73 5.85
N SER A 205 14.46 -2.57 6.86
CA SER A 205 15.49 -2.36 7.87
C SER A 205 16.74 -3.18 7.52
N LEU A 206 17.85 -2.51 7.28
CA LEU A 206 19.14 -3.14 7.00
C LEU A 206 19.86 -3.56 8.29
N ASN A 207 19.43 -3.07 9.45
CA ASN A 207 20.06 -3.28 10.76
C ASN A 207 19.35 -4.33 11.62
N LYS A 208 18.31 -5.00 11.10
CA LYS A 208 17.62 -6.07 11.82
C LYS A 208 18.39 -7.39 11.71
N GLY A 209 18.06 -8.35 12.59
CA GLY A 209 18.57 -9.72 12.51
C GLY A 209 18.09 -10.48 11.27
N CYS A 210 18.44 -11.76 11.18
CA CYS A 210 18.09 -12.59 10.03
C CYS A 210 16.58 -12.69 9.80
N TYR A 211 16.18 -12.65 8.54
CA TYR A 211 14.81 -12.86 8.09
C TYR A 211 14.79 -13.59 6.73
N LEU A 212 13.65 -14.15 6.40
CA LEU A 212 13.46 -14.92 5.18
C LEU A 212 13.76 -14.06 3.93
N GLY A 213 14.61 -14.55 3.03
CA GLY A 213 14.97 -13.88 1.79
C GLY A 213 15.98 -12.73 1.93
N GLN A 214 16.53 -12.49 3.14
CA GLN A 214 17.46 -11.41 3.43
C GLN A 214 18.69 -11.37 2.51
N GLU A 215 19.25 -12.53 2.12
CA GLU A 215 20.45 -12.58 1.31
C GLU A 215 20.29 -11.84 -0.02
N THR A 216 19.17 -12.03 -0.70
CA THR A 216 18.85 -11.34 -1.95
C THR A 216 18.70 -9.83 -1.73
N VAL A 217 17.99 -9.42 -0.65
CA VAL A 217 17.80 -8.02 -0.31
C VAL A 217 19.13 -7.33 0.01
N ALA A 218 19.98 -7.95 0.85
CA ALA A 218 21.29 -7.40 1.21
C ALA A 218 22.24 -7.29 0.01
N ARG A 219 22.23 -8.33 -0.86
CA ARG A 219 23.06 -8.32 -2.08
C ARG A 219 22.66 -7.19 -3.02
N LEU A 220 21.35 -6.98 -3.21
CA LEU A 220 20.87 -5.93 -4.09
C LEU A 220 21.12 -4.53 -3.51
N ASP A 221 21.02 -4.39 -2.20
CA ASP A 221 21.38 -3.15 -1.51
C ASP A 221 22.86 -2.81 -1.70
N ALA A 222 23.77 -3.79 -1.53
CA ALA A 222 25.20 -3.61 -1.75
C ALA A 222 25.56 -3.30 -3.21
N LEU A 223 24.82 -3.84 -4.19
CA LEU A 223 25.02 -3.56 -5.62
C LEU A 223 24.42 -2.19 -6.02
N GLY A 224 23.48 -1.67 -5.24
CA GLY A 224 22.87 -0.35 -5.42
C GLY A 224 22.07 -0.15 -6.71
N GLN A 225 21.68 -1.21 -7.42
CA GLN A 225 21.08 -1.08 -8.73
C GLN A 225 20.01 -2.14 -9.01
N VAL A 226 18.79 -1.65 -9.25
CA VAL A 226 17.69 -2.45 -9.80
C VAL A 226 17.64 -2.34 -11.33
N GLN A 227 17.10 -3.36 -12.00
CA GLN A 227 16.94 -3.37 -13.46
C GLN A 227 15.64 -2.70 -13.93
N LYS A 228 14.67 -2.57 -13.03
CA LYS A 228 13.40 -1.87 -13.21
C LYS A 228 12.98 -1.31 -11.86
N GLN A 229 12.16 -0.27 -11.88
CA GLN A 229 11.63 0.34 -10.66
C GLN A 229 10.21 0.81 -10.89
N LEU A 230 9.36 0.63 -9.87
CA LEU A 230 8.06 1.28 -9.83
C LEU A 230 8.28 2.79 -9.59
N ALA A 231 7.64 3.60 -10.39
CA ALA A 231 7.73 5.06 -10.30
C ALA A 231 6.33 5.69 -10.42
N SER A 232 6.13 6.82 -9.78
CA SER A 232 5.00 7.68 -10.06
C SER A 232 5.18 8.31 -11.43
N VAL A 233 4.12 8.39 -12.19
CA VAL A 233 4.15 9.02 -13.52
C VAL A 233 2.93 9.91 -13.73
N ASN A 234 3.11 10.97 -14.50
CA ASN A 234 2.03 11.74 -15.09
C ASN A 234 2.06 11.53 -16.61
N LEU A 235 0.90 11.22 -17.18
CA LEU A 235 0.75 11.03 -18.61
C LEU A 235 -0.21 12.09 -19.15
N HIS A 236 0.24 12.81 -20.15
CA HIS A 236 -0.58 13.78 -20.86
C HIS A 236 -0.88 13.26 -22.27
N LEU A 237 -2.15 13.03 -22.55
CA LEU A 237 -2.65 12.63 -23.86
C LEU A 237 -3.19 13.87 -24.56
N ALA A 238 -2.72 14.14 -25.78
CA ALA A 238 -3.14 15.32 -26.56
C ALA A 238 -4.62 15.31 -26.93
N GLN A 239 -5.23 14.12 -27.02
CA GLN A 239 -6.67 13.95 -27.27
C GLN A 239 -7.34 13.41 -26.00
N ASP A 240 -8.62 13.74 -25.85
CA ASP A 240 -9.42 13.20 -24.75
C ASP A 240 -9.68 11.70 -24.98
N GLY A 241 -8.83 10.88 -24.38
CA GLY A 241 -8.81 9.42 -24.53
C GLY A 241 -8.75 8.70 -23.18
N GLY A 242 -9.27 7.47 -23.14
CA GLY A 242 -9.12 6.57 -22.00
C GLY A 242 -7.75 5.89 -22.01
N LEU A 243 -7.14 5.78 -20.84
CA LEU A 243 -5.94 4.97 -20.63
C LEU A 243 -6.36 3.67 -19.93
N THR A 244 -6.06 2.54 -20.57
CA THR A 244 -6.37 1.22 -19.99
C THR A 244 -5.09 0.59 -19.47
N SER A 245 -5.04 0.26 -18.19
CA SER A 245 -3.90 -0.44 -17.59
C SER A 245 -4.06 -1.97 -17.74
N PRO A 246 -2.95 -2.72 -18.02
CA PRO A 246 -1.59 -2.19 -18.21
C PRO A 246 -1.42 -1.50 -19.57
N TYR A 247 -0.72 -0.36 -19.57
CA TYR A 247 -0.40 0.41 -20.77
C TYR A 247 1.12 0.37 -21.03
N GLU A 248 1.53 -0.10 -22.20
CA GLU A 248 2.94 -0.20 -22.55
C GLU A 248 3.54 1.18 -22.89
N LEU A 249 4.69 1.49 -22.28
CA LEU A 249 5.47 2.69 -22.54
C LEU A 249 6.50 2.39 -23.64
N VAL A 250 6.24 2.89 -24.85
CA VAL A 250 7.12 2.67 -26.01
C VAL A 250 7.80 3.99 -26.38
N LEU A 251 9.12 3.97 -26.46
CA LEU A 251 9.96 5.09 -26.87
C LEU A 251 10.89 4.65 -28.00
N GLU A 252 10.79 5.31 -29.16
CA GLU A 252 11.59 4.98 -30.34
C GLU A 252 11.51 3.48 -30.74
N GLY A 253 10.29 2.91 -30.68
CA GLY A 253 10.04 1.50 -31.01
C GLY A 253 10.52 0.51 -29.95
N LYS A 254 10.96 0.96 -28.76
CA LYS A 254 11.44 0.10 -27.67
C LYS A 254 10.52 0.22 -26.46
N SER A 255 10.14 -0.90 -25.87
CA SER A 255 9.43 -0.91 -24.59
C SER A 255 10.36 -0.47 -23.46
N ILE A 256 10.01 0.62 -22.79
CA ILE A 256 10.73 1.13 -21.61
C ILE A 256 10.04 0.79 -20.29
N GLY A 257 8.82 0.24 -20.32
CA GLY A 257 8.08 -0.16 -19.14
C GLY A 257 6.59 -0.29 -19.40
N PHE A 258 5.82 -0.37 -18.29
CA PHE A 258 4.37 -0.47 -18.34
C PHE A 258 3.75 0.38 -17.23
N VAL A 259 2.71 1.14 -17.53
CA VAL A 259 1.81 1.73 -16.54
C VAL A 259 0.95 0.61 -16.00
N THR A 260 1.00 0.39 -14.70
CA THR A 260 0.29 -0.69 -14.01
C THR A 260 -1.03 -0.23 -13.44
N SER A 261 -1.07 1.02 -12.95
CA SER A 261 -2.27 1.70 -12.47
C SER A 261 -2.34 3.11 -13.03
N ALA A 262 -3.54 3.56 -13.37
CA ALA A 262 -3.77 4.92 -13.83
C ALA A 262 -5.13 5.45 -13.40
N ALA A 263 -5.18 6.71 -12.99
CA ALA A 263 -6.40 7.44 -12.69
C ALA A 263 -6.38 8.81 -13.36
N ARG A 264 -7.55 9.23 -13.86
CA ARG A 264 -7.67 10.52 -14.54
C ARG A 264 -7.65 11.66 -13.52
N ILE A 265 -6.82 12.67 -13.79
CA ILE A 265 -6.81 13.91 -13.02
C ILE A 265 -7.81 14.86 -13.67
N SER A 266 -8.80 15.32 -12.90
CA SER A 266 -9.74 16.34 -13.38
C SER A 266 -9.01 17.68 -13.49
N SER A 267 -8.75 18.15 -14.70
CA SER A 267 -8.16 19.45 -14.97
C SER A 267 -9.01 20.19 -15.99
N THR A 268 -9.34 21.43 -15.69
CA THR A 268 -10.03 22.37 -16.61
C THR A 268 -9.07 23.23 -17.43
N GLU A 269 -7.77 23.16 -17.14
CA GLU A 269 -6.78 24.10 -17.65
C GLU A 269 -5.94 23.55 -18.82
N VAL A 270 -6.03 22.25 -19.12
CA VAL A 270 -5.16 21.61 -20.13
C VAL A 270 -6.02 21.01 -21.23
N SER A 271 -5.67 21.30 -22.50
CA SER A 271 -6.27 20.60 -23.64
C SER A 271 -5.80 19.15 -23.66
N GLY A 272 -6.72 18.20 -23.76
CA GLY A 272 -6.46 16.77 -23.66
C GLY A 272 -6.78 16.18 -22.28
N SER A 273 -6.22 15.02 -21.98
CA SER A 273 -6.44 14.35 -20.69
C SER A 273 -5.13 14.14 -19.93
N LEU A 274 -5.17 14.42 -18.63
CA LEU A 274 -4.06 14.22 -17.70
C LEU A 274 -4.37 13.03 -16.79
N TRP A 275 -3.38 12.14 -16.62
CA TRP A 275 -3.48 10.93 -15.83
C TRP A 275 -2.34 10.84 -14.84
N ALA A 276 -2.65 10.50 -13.58
CA ALA A 276 -1.66 10.00 -12.63
C ALA A 276 -1.55 8.49 -12.79
N GLY A 277 -0.35 7.96 -12.66
CA GLY A 277 -0.13 6.52 -12.76
C GLY A 277 1.02 6.01 -11.88
N LEU A 278 1.01 4.69 -11.67
CA LEU A 278 2.17 3.93 -11.24
C LEU A 278 2.68 3.14 -12.45
N ALA A 279 3.98 3.17 -12.68
CA ALA A 279 4.59 2.49 -13.81
C ALA A 279 5.84 1.72 -13.40
N MET A 280 5.96 0.46 -13.84
CA MET A 280 7.18 -0.32 -13.72
C MET A 280 8.09 0.02 -14.90
N ILE A 281 9.13 0.81 -14.67
CA ILE A 281 9.99 1.41 -15.68
C ILE A 281 11.37 0.75 -15.65
N ARG A 282 11.96 0.49 -16.81
CA ARG A 282 13.30 -0.07 -16.96
C ARG A 282 14.39 0.91 -16.54
N ARG A 283 15.51 0.36 -16.12
CA ARG A 283 16.71 1.13 -15.77
C ARG A 283 17.12 2.07 -16.91
N GLY A 284 17.46 3.30 -16.52
CA GLY A 284 17.80 4.39 -17.45
C GLY A 284 16.65 5.34 -17.73
N TYR A 285 15.40 4.98 -17.37
CA TYR A 285 14.21 5.77 -17.68
C TYR A 285 13.37 6.17 -16.46
N PHE A 286 13.72 5.72 -15.25
CA PHE A 286 12.95 6.02 -14.02
C PHE A 286 13.55 7.13 -13.14
N GLN A 287 14.50 7.93 -13.67
CA GLN A 287 15.02 9.07 -12.91
C GLN A 287 13.92 10.11 -12.67
N PRO A 288 13.79 10.62 -11.42
CA PRO A 288 12.82 11.66 -11.10
C PRO A 288 12.96 12.89 -12.02
N ALA A 289 11.83 13.50 -12.35
CA ALA A 289 11.71 14.67 -13.24
C ALA A 289 12.08 14.42 -14.71
N SER A 290 12.40 13.19 -15.13
CA SER A 290 12.60 12.84 -16.53
C SER A 290 11.30 12.98 -17.32
N GLN A 291 11.42 13.42 -18.57
CA GLN A 291 10.28 13.57 -19.48
C GLN A 291 10.57 12.88 -20.80
N PHE A 292 9.58 12.19 -21.34
CA PHE A 292 9.68 11.46 -22.59
C PHE A 292 8.42 11.68 -23.42
N LEU A 293 8.60 11.99 -24.71
CA LEU A 293 7.51 11.93 -25.68
C LEU A 293 7.48 10.51 -26.24
N LEU A 294 6.52 9.73 -25.80
CA LEU A 294 6.35 8.34 -26.20
C LEU A 294 5.82 8.23 -27.63
N ASP A 295 6.00 7.07 -28.23
CA ASP A 295 5.35 6.72 -29.49
C ASP A 295 3.82 6.83 -29.29
N GLY A 296 3.13 7.41 -30.29
CA GLY A 296 1.70 7.73 -30.16
C GLY A 296 1.38 9.09 -29.52
N GLY A 297 2.39 9.90 -29.22
CA GLY A 297 2.21 11.32 -28.83
C GLY A 297 1.80 11.51 -27.34
N VAL A 298 2.07 10.54 -26.49
CA VAL A 298 1.84 10.65 -25.04
C VAL A 298 3.09 11.25 -24.38
N LEU A 299 2.93 12.36 -23.68
CA LEU A 299 3.99 12.92 -22.85
C LEU A 299 4.00 12.21 -21.49
N LEU A 300 5.07 11.48 -21.20
CA LEU A 300 5.35 10.85 -19.92
C LEU A 300 6.26 11.75 -19.08
N LYS A 301 5.88 12.02 -17.85
CA LYS A 301 6.74 12.65 -16.84
C LYS A 301 6.88 11.72 -15.64
N VAL A 302 8.11 11.40 -15.25
CA VAL A 302 8.45 10.60 -14.07
C VAL A 302 8.48 11.52 -12.86
N GLY A 303 7.77 11.11 -11.78
CA GLY A 303 7.66 11.86 -10.53
C GLY A 303 8.83 11.67 -9.56
#